data_8b5c808538e446d3845db3298b896832
#
_entry.id   8b5c808538e446d3845db3298b896832
#
_cell.length_a   1.000
_cell.length_b   1.000
_cell.length_c   1.000
_cell.angle_alpha   90.00
_cell.angle_beta   90.00
_cell.angle_gamma   90.00
#
_symmetry.space_group_name_H-M   'P 1'
#
loop_
_entity.id
_entity.type
_entity.pdbx_description
1 polymer ?
#
loop_
_entity_poly.entity_id
_entity_poly.type
_entity_poly.pdbx_seq_one_letter_code
_entity_poly.pdbx_strand_id
1 'polypeptide(L)'
;MVHFVDKPLRLMLATLCATCATASFMAYHFHDLSPYVLIGNPLTLTIIECFAVPGALLGTTLYPLGFDAPVWLYVGLGIKFILWVARFIAAAPGSTLHVRAFAPYALPFLSLAVMSAVLWRSWLFRATAIPLAALGLIGALDGPRFDAIVAPSGDLVAVRDADGRLQVVGKRFNAFAAEQWLRADGDDRDPASARDPDARCDPAGCIAALPQGRLLSVVTDRSAFEEDCARAAVLVSALTAPADCEAQVFDKRRLALTGAAGLVWDGSRFLVATDRSAVEDRPWSSTPKRAPNDRIVGPRSGGRPDADPADPSTSP
;
A
#
# COMPACT_ATOMS: atom_id res chain seq x y z
N MET A 1 18.37 -43.40 -12.44
CA MET A 1 18.49 -42.05 -13.00
C MET A 1 17.17 -41.28 -13.00
N VAL A 2 16.02 -41.92 -13.22
CA VAL A 2 14.67 -41.26 -13.23
C VAL A 2 14.31 -40.61 -11.89
N HIS A 3 14.63 -41.21 -10.74
CA HIS A 3 14.29 -40.68 -9.41
C HIS A 3 15.03 -39.38 -9.00
N PHE A 4 16.15 -39.06 -9.64
CA PHE A 4 16.94 -37.87 -9.32
C PHE A 4 16.33 -36.59 -9.98
N VAL A 5 15.65 -36.75 -11.11
CA VAL A 5 15.01 -35.65 -11.85
C VAL A 5 13.59 -35.43 -11.37
N ASP A 6 12.90 -36.48 -10.91
CA ASP A 6 11.51 -36.39 -10.47
C ASP A 6 11.29 -35.47 -9.21
N LYS A 7 12.22 -35.53 -8.25
CA LYS A 7 12.09 -34.74 -7.02
C LYS A 7 12.19 -33.25 -7.26
N PRO A 8 13.25 -32.72 -7.94
CA PRO A 8 13.30 -31.26 -8.20
C PRO A 8 12.15 -30.78 -9.11
N LEU A 9 11.75 -31.59 -10.10
CA LEU A 9 10.65 -31.25 -10.98
C LEU A 9 9.32 -31.12 -10.21
N ARG A 10 9.01 -32.05 -9.31
CA ARG A 10 7.84 -32.01 -8.44
C ARG A 10 7.88 -30.79 -7.52
N LEU A 11 9.04 -30.47 -6.95
CA LEU A 11 9.21 -29.29 -6.09
C LEU A 11 9.01 -28.00 -6.88
N MET A 12 9.55 -27.90 -8.09
CA MET A 12 9.32 -26.76 -8.98
C MET A 12 7.85 -26.62 -9.37
N LEU A 13 7.19 -27.75 -9.70
CA LEU A 13 5.77 -27.74 -10.02
C LEU A 13 4.91 -27.34 -8.81
N ALA A 14 5.22 -27.84 -7.62
CA ALA A 14 4.54 -27.43 -6.38
C ALA A 14 4.74 -25.94 -6.11
N THR A 15 5.95 -25.42 -6.29
CA THR A 15 6.26 -23.99 -6.16
C THR A 15 5.49 -23.17 -7.18
N LEU A 16 5.42 -23.61 -8.44
CA LEU A 16 4.64 -22.93 -9.49
C LEU A 16 3.15 -22.86 -9.12
N CYS A 17 2.56 -23.99 -8.70
CA CYS A 17 1.17 -24.02 -8.27
C CYS A 17 0.91 -23.10 -7.07
N ALA A 18 1.78 -23.12 -6.07
CA ALA A 18 1.67 -22.24 -4.91
C ALA A 18 1.80 -20.76 -5.30
N THR A 19 2.79 -20.43 -6.15
CA THR A 19 3.00 -19.07 -6.65
C THR A 19 1.80 -18.58 -7.45
N CYS A 20 1.26 -19.39 -8.37
CA CYS A 20 0.07 -19.01 -9.14
C CYS A 20 -1.16 -18.79 -8.23
N ALA A 21 -1.32 -19.62 -7.19
CA ALA A 21 -2.41 -19.49 -6.23
C ALA A 21 -2.32 -18.22 -5.37
N THR A 22 -1.11 -17.78 -5.06
CA THR A 22 -0.86 -16.62 -4.17
C THR A 22 -0.52 -15.34 -4.93
N ALA A 23 -0.23 -15.40 -6.24
CA ALA A 23 0.24 -14.26 -7.03
C ALA A 23 -0.72 -13.05 -6.97
N SER A 24 -2.04 -13.28 -7.03
CA SER A 24 -3.03 -12.21 -6.95
C SER A 24 -3.00 -11.49 -5.59
N PHE A 25 -2.79 -12.23 -4.50
CA PHE A 25 -2.66 -11.66 -3.16
C PHE A 25 -1.35 -10.90 -2.99
N MET A 26 -0.25 -11.44 -3.51
CA MET A 26 1.06 -10.77 -3.49
C MET A 26 1.01 -9.46 -4.28
N ALA A 27 0.48 -9.49 -5.51
CA ALA A 27 0.35 -8.32 -6.35
C ALA A 27 -0.59 -7.26 -5.72
N TYR A 28 -1.69 -7.66 -5.08
CA TYR A 28 -2.65 -6.75 -4.47
C TYR A 28 -2.14 -6.08 -3.19
N HIS A 29 -1.49 -6.85 -2.30
CA HIS A 29 -1.09 -6.34 -0.98
C HIS A 29 0.32 -5.77 -0.93
N PHE A 30 1.23 -6.31 -1.73
CA PHE A 30 2.64 -5.92 -1.70
C PHE A 30 3.08 -5.16 -2.95
N HIS A 31 2.24 -5.15 -3.99
CA HIS A 31 2.51 -4.54 -5.30
C HIS A 31 3.76 -5.09 -5.98
N ASP A 32 4.15 -6.31 -5.60
CA ASP A 32 5.37 -6.98 -6.08
C ASP A 32 5.08 -8.39 -6.57
N LEU A 33 5.71 -8.75 -7.68
CA LEU A 33 5.79 -10.11 -8.17
C LEU A 33 7.26 -10.46 -8.42
N SER A 34 7.71 -11.63 -7.98
CA SER A 34 9.08 -12.10 -8.24
C SER A 34 9.06 -13.33 -9.15
N PRO A 35 9.51 -13.23 -10.39
CA PRO A 35 9.62 -14.39 -11.29
C PRO A 35 10.63 -15.42 -10.80
N TYR A 36 11.66 -14.97 -10.10
CA TYR A 36 12.75 -15.83 -9.61
C TYR A 36 12.36 -16.72 -8.41
N VAL A 37 11.15 -16.56 -7.88
CA VAL A 37 10.63 -17.43 -6.81
C VAL A 37 10.63 -18.90 -7.18
N LEU A 38 10.47 -19.22 -8.48
CA LEU A 38 10.50 -20.59 -8.99
C LEU A 38 11.88 -21.27 -8.82
N ILE A 39 12.95 -20.51 -8.75
CA ILE A 39 14.31 -20.98 -8.51
C ILE A 39 14.67 -20.80 -7.03
N GLY A 40 14.34 -19.64 -6.46
CA GLY A 40 14.68 -19.28 -5.09
C GLY A 40 14.03 -20.20 -4.06
N ASN A 41 12.74 -20.48 -4.17
CA ASN A 41 12.02 -21.33 -3.22
C ASN A 41 12.55 -22.76 -3.15
N PRO A 42 12.72 -23.52 -4.26
CA PRO A 42 13.27 -24.87 -4.18
C PRO A 42 14.66 -24.92 -3.54
N LEU A 43 15.49 -23.92 -3.84
CA LEU A 43 16.85 -23.85 -3.31
C LEU A 43 16.86 -23.52 -1.81
N THR A 44 16.10 -22.51 -1.39
CA THR A 44 16.05 -22.09 0.02
C THR A 44 15.28 -23.06 0.90
N LEU A 45 14.17 -23.66 0.42
CA LEU A 45 13.41 -24.67 1.16
C LEU A 45 14.28 -25.88 1.49
N THR A 46 15.06 -26.39 0.53
CA THR A 46 15.98 -27.52 0.77
C THR A 46 16.98 -27.20 1.88
N ILE A 47 17.49 -25.97 1.94
CA ILE A 47 18.41 -25.54 3.00
C ILE A 47 17.67 -25.42 4.35
N ILE A 48 16.46 -24.87 4.36
CA ILE A 48 15.64 -24.78 5.57
C ILE A 48 15.37 -26.18 6.14
N GLU A 49 14.99 -27.14 5.29
CA GLU A 49 14.71 -28.51 5.68
C GLU A 49 15.94 -29.24 6.22
N CYS A 50 17.13 -28.98 5.65
CA CYS A 50 18.35 -29.64 6.06
C CYS A 50 19.06 -28.98 7.25
N PHE A 51 18.99 -27.67 7.39
CA PHE A 51 19.74 -26.90 8.39
C PHE A 51 18.87 -26.34 9.49
N ALA A 52 17.82 -25.56 9.11
CA ALA A 52 17.08 -24.79 10.08
C ALA A 52 16.18 -25.67 10.94
N VAL A 53 15.37 -26.55 10.33
CA VAL A 53 14.40 -27.37 11.07
C VAL A 53 15.08 -28.40 11.97
N PRO A 54 15.99 -29.28 11.48
CA PRO A 54 16.65 -30.25 12.35
C PRO A 54 17.56 -29.56 13.39
N GLY A 55 18.25 -28.49 12.97
CA GLY A 55 19.10 -27.73 13.88
C GLY A 55 18.32 -27.04 15.00
N ALA A 56 17.16 -26.42 14.69
CA ALA A 56 16.32 -25.79 15.69
C ALA A 56 15.80 -26.82 16.73
N LEU A 57 15.33 -27.99 16.26
CA LEU A 57 14.87 -29.05 17.15
C LEU A 57 16.01 -29.57 18.04
N LEU A 58 17.18 -29.86 17.44
CA LEU A 58 18.33 -30.37 18.19
C LEU A 58 18.90 -29.31 19.15
N GLY A 59 19.03 -28.06 18.70
CA GLY A 59 19.51 -26.96 19.53
C GLY A 59 18.60 -26.68 20.73
N THR A 60 17.29 -26.72 20.53
CA THR A 60 16.33 -26.57 21.63
C THR A 60 16.38 -27.72 22.64
N THR A 61 16.57 -28.97 22.16
CA THR A 61 16.66 -30.13 23.07
C THR A 61 17.98 -30.17 23.83
N LEU A 62 19.08 -29.68 23.25
CA LEU A 62 20.40 -29.62 23.89
C LEU A 62 20.60 -28.37 24.76
N TYR A 63 19.75 -27.36 24.63
CA TYR A 63 19.83 -26.12 25.38
C TYR A 63 19.87 -26.31 26.91
N PRO A 64 19.02 -27.15 27.52
CA PRO A 64 19.07 -27.38 28.98
C PRO A 64 20.36 -28.04 29.44
N LEU A 65 21.09 -28.71 28.54
CA LEU A 65 22.36 -29.41 28.83
C LEU A 65 23.58 -28.51 28.55
N GLY A 66 23.42 -27.32 27.99
CA GLY A 66 24.50 -26.41 27.66
C GLY A 66 25.35 -26.83 26.43
N PHE A 67 24.87 -27.77 25.61
CA PHE A 67 25.55 -28.26 24.42
C PHE A 67 24.97 -27.74 23.11
N ASP A 68 24.21 -26.66 23.16
CA ASP A 68 23.49 -26.08 22.02
C ASP A 68 24.36 -25.21 21.10
N ALA A 69 25.46 -24.64 21.59
CA ALA A 69 26.29 -23.68 20.83
C ALA A 69 26.78 -24.20 19.45
N PRO A 70 27.31 -25.44 19.29
CA PRO A 70 27.71 -25.93 17.98
C PRO A 70 26.54 -26.13 17.02
N VAL A 71 25.35 -26.44 17.56
CA VAL A 71 24.12 -26.59 16.77
C VAL A 71 23.66 -25.24 16.20
N TRP A 72 23.69 -24.19 17.03
CA TRP A 72 23.35 -22.85 16.56
C TRP A 72 24.36 -22.31 15.56
N LEU A 73 25.64 -22.69 15.67
CA LEU A 73 26.63 -22.36 14.62
C LEU A 73 26.28 -23.01 13.28
N TYR A 74 25.88 -24.31 13.31
CA TYR A 74 25.45 -25.03 12.12
C TYR A 74 24.20 -24.38 11.47
N VAL A 75 23.18 -24.07 12.26
CA VAL A 75 21.98 -23.35 11.79
C VAL A 75 22.36 -21.98 11.21
N GLY A 76 23.25 -21.25 11.89
CA GLY A 76 23.74 -19.96 11.43
C GLY A 76 24.44 -19.99 10.08
N LEU A 77 25.16 -21.07 9.76
CA LEU A 77 25.77 -21.26 8.44
C LEU A 77 24.71 -21.45 7.36
N GLY A 78 23.68 -22.27 7.62
CA GLY A 78 22.55 -22.43 6.73
C GLY A 78 21.81 -21.10 6.46
N ILE A 79 21.55 -20.31 7.50
CA ILE A 79 20.92 -18.98 7.37
C ILE A 79 21.80 -18.04 6.54
N LYS A 80 23.11 -17.98 6.80
CA LYS A 80 24.03 -17.14 5.99
C LYS A 80 24.00 -17.52 4.53
N PHE A 81 23.92 -18.81 4.23
CA PHE A 81 23.84 -19.27 2.84
C PHE A 81 22.50 -18.87 2.19
N ILE A 82 21.37 -19.01 2.89
CA ILE A 82 20.06 -18.53 2.41
C ILE A 82 20.10 -17.04 2.11
N LEU A 83 20.66 -16.24 3.01
CA LEU A 83 20.79 -14.78 2.83
C LEU A 83 21.69 -14.43 1.64
N TRP A 84 22.75 -15.22 1.42
CA TRP A 84 23.61 -15.04 0.25
C TRP A 84 22.85 -15.31 -1.05
N VAL A 85 22.11 -16.43 -1.12
CA VAL A 85 21.25 -16.80 -2.27
C VAL A 85 20.20 -15.70 -2.52
N ALA A 86 19.52 -15.25 -1.46
CA ALA A 86 18.50 -14.23 -1.56
C ALA A 86 19.05 -12.91 -2.11
N ARG A 87 20.23 -12.47 -1.63
CA ARG A 87 20.90 -11.27 -2.15
C ARG A 87 21.34 -11.43 -3.60
N PHE A 88 21.83 -12.61 -3.96
CA PHE A 88 22.23 -12.91 -5.34
C PHE A 88 21.04 -12.83 -6.29
N ILE A 89 19.90 -13.41 -5.90
CA ILE A 89 18.65 -13.35 -6.69
C ILE A 89 18.12 -11.92 -6.74
N ALA A 90 18.12 -11.21 -5.61
CA ALA A 90 17.63 -9.83 -5.55
C ALA A 90 18.43 -8.85 -6.42
N ALA A 91 19.73 -9.13 -6.63
CA ALA A 91 20.57 -8.33 -7.51
C ALA A 91 20.37 -8.63 -9.01
N ALA A 92 19.61 -9.68 -9.36
CA ALA A 92 19.39 -10.04 -10.75
C ALA A 92 18.38 -9.07 -11.41
N PRO A 93 18.59 -8.70 -12.69
CA PRO A 93 17.65 -7.83 -13.41
C PRO A 93 16.24 -8.45 -13.46
N GLY A 94 15.22 -7.68 -13.16
CA GLY A 94 13.82 -8.17 -13.15
C GLY A 94 13.51 -9.13 -12.00
N SER A 95 14.28 -9.11 -10.92
CA SER A 95 14.04 -9.94 -9.72
C SER A 95 12.71 -9.59 -9.03
N THR A 96 12.31 -8.34 -9.13
CA THR A 96 11.04 -7.83 -8.64
C THR A 96 10.35 -7.04 -9.76
N LEU A 97 9.09 -7.35 -10.01
CA LEU A 97 8.22 -6.63 -10.92
C LEU A 97 7.20 -5.86 -10.08
N HIS A 98 7.25 -4.54 -10.13
CA HIS A 98 6.27 -3.72 -9.43
C HIS A 98 4.96 -3.71 -10.21
N VAL A 99 3.87 -3.96 -9.52
CA VAL A 99 2.52 -4.04 -10.07
C VAL A 99 1.69 -2.95 -9.45
N ARG A 100 1.08 -2.11 -10.29
CA ARG A 100 0.22 -1.03 -9.83
C ARG A 100 -0.88 -1.55 -8.91
N ALA A 101 -1.32 -0.70 -7.98
CA ALA A 101 -2.47 -0.98 -7.12
C ALA A 101 -3.71 -1.33 -7.95
N PHE A 102 -4.42 -2.38 -7.55
CA PHE A 102 -5.61 -2.90 -8.22
C PHE A 102 -6.88 -2.22 -7.69
N ALA A 103 -7.92 -2.22 -8.49
CA ALA A 103 -9.26 -1.94 -7.97
C ALA A 103 -9.68 -2.99 -6.93
N PRO A 104 -10.44 -2.62 -5.87
CA PRO A 104 -10.78 -3.54 -4.77
C PRO A 104 -11.50 -4.83 -5.21
N TYR A 105 -12.25 -4.77 -6.31
CA TYR A 105 -12.96 -5.94 -6.85
C TYR A 105 -12.06 -6.93 -7.61
N ALA A 106 -10.84 -6.52 -8.01
CA ALA A 106 -9.94 -7.39 -8.76
C ALA A 106 -9.54 -8.64 -7.98
N LEU A 107 -9.17 -8.49 -6.69
CA LEU A 107 -8.72 -9.59 -5.85
C LEU A 107 -9.80 -10.69 -5.68
N PRO A 108 -11.07 -10.39 -5.32
CA PRO A 108 -12.12 -11.40 -5.26
C PRO A 108 -12.31 -12.17 -6.57
N PHE A 109 -12.34 -11.47 -7.71
CA PHE A 109 -12.51 -12.13 -9.00
C PHE A 109 -11.33 -13.02 -9.39
N LEU A 110 -10.08 -12.56 -9.18
CA LEU A 110 -8.89 -13.39 -9.41
C LEU A 110 -8.85 -14.61 -8.48
N SER A 111 -9.21 -14.44 -7.20
CA SER A 111 -9.27 -15.54 -6.24
C SER A 111 -10.34 -16.57 -6.62
N LEU A 112 -11.53 -16.12 -7.00
CA LEU A 112 -12.60 -16.98 -7.47
C LEU A 112 -12.25 -17.71 -8.77
N ALA A 113 -11.49 -17.06 -9.68
CA ALA A 113 -10.98 -17.69 -10.89
C ALA A 113 -10.06 -18.86 -10.58
N VAL A 114 -9.08 -18.65 -9.67
CA VAL A 114 -8.17 -19.72 -9.22
C VAL A 114 -8.95 -20.86 -8.54
N MET A 115 -9.87 -20.53 -7.63
CA MET A 115 -10.71 -21.53 -6.97
C MET A 115 -11.55 -22.32 -7.96
N SER A 116 -12.17 -21.65 -8.94
CA SER A 116 -12.96 -22.31 -9.98
C SER A 116 -12.14 -23.25 -10.84
N ALA A 117 -10.91 -22.83 -11.21
CA ALA A 117 -10.01 -23.67 -12.01
C ALA A 117 -9.55 -24.94 -11.27
N VAL A 118 -9.35 -24.86 -9.93
CA VAL A 118 -8.74 -25.94 -9.14
C VAL A 118 -9.78 -26.86 -8.50
N LEU A 119 -10.88 -26.32 -7.91
CA LEU A 119 -11.81 -27.09 -7.11
C LEU A 119 -12.78 -27.91 -7.95
N TRP A 120 -13.19 -27.42 -9.12
CA TRP A 120 -14.16 -28.12 -9.95
C TRP A 120 -13.55 -29.26 -10.76
N ARG A 121 -14.21 -30.41 -10.78
CA ARG A 121 -13.79 -31.58 -11.61
C ARG A 121 -14.33 -31.49 -13.03
N SER A 122 -15.51 -30.87 -13.21
CA SER A 122 -16.15 -30.71 -14.52
C SER A 122 -15.47 -29.55 -15.28
N TRP A 123 -15.17 -29.81 -16.56
CA TRP A 123 -14.54 -28.78 -17.42
C TRP A 123 -15.44 -27.56 -17.65
N LEU A 124 -16.77 -27.75 -17.69
CA LEU A 124 -17.75 -26.67 -17.82
C LEU A 124 -17.65 -25.66 -16.66
N PHE A 125 -17.55 -26.17 -15.42
CA PHE A 125 -17.38 -25.32 -14.26
C PHE A 125 -15.97 -24.72 -14.17
N ARG A 126 -14.93 -25.42 -14.64
CA ARG A 126 -13.59 -24.85 -14.78
C ARG A 126 -13.55 -23.70 -15.78
N ALA A 127 -14.34 -23.77 -16.85
CA ALA A 127 -14.41 -22.70 -17.85
C ALA A 127 -14.93 -21.38 -17.27
N THR A 128 -15.67 -21.39 -16.13
CA THR A 128 -16.07 -20.15 -15.44
C THR A 128 -14.86 -19.37 -14.89
N ALA A 129 -13.70 -20.00 -14.74
CA ALA A 129 -12.47 -19.33 -14.37
C ALA A 129 -12.05 -18.26 -15.40
N ILE A 130 -12.38 -18.45 -16.67
CA ILE A 130 -11.97 -17.54 -17.75
C ILE A 130 -12.65 -16.17 -17.60
N PRO A 131 -13.99 -16.05 -17.54
CA PRO A 131 -14.64 -14.75 -17.35
C PRO A 131 -14.31 -14.12 -15.99
N LEU A 132 -14.14 -14.92 -14.92
CA LEU A 132 -13.72 -14.42 -13.62
C LEU A 132 -12.29 -13.84 -13.68
N ALA A 133 -11.35 -14.53 -14.32
CA ALA A 133 -10.02 -14.03 -14.53
C ALA A 133 -10.02 -12.74 -15.39
N ALA A 134 -10.83 -12.69 -16.44
CA ALA A 134 -10.95 -11.50 -17.28
C ALA A 134 -11.44 -10.29 -16.47
N LEU A 135 -12.48 -10.44 -15.66
CA LEU A 135 -13.00 -9.38 -14.77
C LEU A 135 -11.93 -8.95 -13.74
N GLY A 136 -11.23 -9.92 -13.16
CA GLY A 136 -10.15 -9.63 -12.22
C GLY A 136 -8.97 -8.89 -12.87
N LEU A 137 -8.59 -9.26 -14.10
CA LEU A 137 -7.54 -8.57 -14.86
C LEU A 137 -7.95 -7.16 -15.28
N ILE A 138 -9.21 -6.95 -15.68
CA ILE A 138 -9.75 -5.61 -15.93
C ILE A 138 -9.62 -4.76 -14.66
N GLY A 139 -10.02 -5.29 -13.50
CA GLY A 139 -9.85 -4.58 -12.24
C GLY A 139 -8.40 -4.34 -11.83
N ALA A 140 -7.47 -5.20 -12.25
CA ALA A 140 -6.04 -4.99 -12.05
C ALA A 140 -5.47 -3.84 -12.91
N LEU A 141 -6.10 -3.56 -14.05
CA LEU A 141 -5.73 -2.43 -14.92
C LEU A 141 -6.41 -1.12 -14.52
N ASP A 142 -7.56 -1.20 -13.84
CA ASP A 142 -8.40 -0.07 -13.42
C ASP A 142 -8.16 0.32 -11.95
N GLY A 143 -6.91 0.26 -11.51
CA GLY A 143 -6.54 0.63 -10.15
C GLY A 143 -6.59 2.15 -9.88
N PRO A 144 -6.78 2.56 -8.61
CA PRO A 144 -6.86 3.96 -8.25
C PRO A 144 -5.56 4.70 -8.57
N ARG A 145 -5.67 5.87 -9.19
CA ARG A 145 -4.57 6.80 -9.40
C ARG A 145 -4.82 8.06 -8.60
N PHE A 146 -3.89 8.35 -7.69
CA PHE A 146 -3.97 9.56 -6.89
C PHE A 146 -3.16 10.68 -7.55
N ASP A 147 -3.71 11.90 -7.55
CA ASP A 147 -3.01 13.12 -7.96
C ASP A 147 -2.11 13.62 -6.82
N ALA A 148 -2.49 13.36 -5.59
CA ALA A 148 -1.62 13.55 -4.43
C ALA A 148 -1.87 12.50 -3.35
N ILE A 149 -0.82 12.18 -2.58
CA ILE A 149 -0.87 11.28 -1.43
C ILE A 149 -0.30 12.00 -0.23
N VAL A 150 -0.98 11.93 0.90
CA VAL A 150 -0.60 12.59 2.15
C VAL A 150 -0.23 11.53 3.17
N ALA A 151 0.95 11.64 3.75
CA ALA A 151 1.39 10.77 4.85
C ALA A 151 0.58 11.04 6.13
N PRO A 152 0.34 10.03 6.97
CA PRO A 152 -0.35 10.22 8.24
C PRO A 152 0.41 11.11 9.23
N SER A 153 1.71 11.32 9.04
CA SER A 153 2.56 12.23 9.82
C SER A 153 2.32 13.72 9.49
N GLY A 154 1.77 14.04 8.31
CA GLY A 154 1.50 15.40 7.87
C GLY A 154 2.74 16.22 7.48
N ASP A 155 3.88 15.58 7.27
CA ASP A 155 5.16 16.22 6.92
C ASP A 155 5.74 15.73 5.58
N LEU A 156 5.07 14.77 4.94
CA LEU A 156 5.46 14.19 3.67
C LEU A 156 4.23 14.03 2.77
N VAL A 157 4.38 14.38 1.52
CA VAL A 157 3.36 14.19 0.48
C VAL A 157 4.01 13.65 -0.79
N ALA A 158 3.24 13.00 -1.63
CA ALA A 158 3.61 12.78 -3.02
C ALA A 158 2.59 13.51 -3.91
N VAL A 159 3.06 14.15 -4.96
CA VAL A 159 2.23 14.84 -5.95
C VAL A 159 2.53 14.26 -7.34
N ARG A 160 1.53 14.20 -8.19
CA ARG A 160 1.71 13.75 -9.56
C ARG A 160 2.12 14.91 -10.43
N ASP A 161 3.23 14.77 -11.14
CA ASP A 161 3.72 15.76 -12.10
C ASP A 161 2.94 15.73 -13.45
N ALA A 162 3.32 16.62 -14.35
CA ALA A 162 2.73 16.70 -15.69
C ALA A 162 2.98 15.46 -16.54
N ASP A 163 4.06 14.72 -16.27
CA ASP A 163 4.41 13.47 -16.95
C ASP A 163 3.66 12.25 -16.38
N GLY A 164 2.85 12.48 -15.36
CA GLY A 164 2.06 11.46 -14.71
C GLY A 164 2.84 10.61 -13.69
N ARG A 165 4.02 11.05 -13.26
CA ARG A 165 4.85 10.38 -12.25
C ARG A 165 4.65 10.99 -10.87
N LEU A 166 4.75 10.16 -9.83
CA LEU A 166 4.72 10.64 -8.46
C LEU A 166 6.08 11.29 -8.08
N GLN A 167 6.00 12.49 -7.53
CA GLN A 167 7.13 13.25 -6.99
C GLN A 167 6.91 13.46 -5.49
N VAL A 168 7.93 13.20 -4.69
CA VAL A 168 7.84 13.23 -3.23
C VAL A 168 8.32 14.59 -2.71
N VAL A 169 7.50 15.24 -1.90
CA VAL A 169 7.72 16.57 -1.33
C VAL A 169 7.61 16.52 0.18
N GLY A 170 8.53 17.13 0.88
CA GLY A 170 8.51 17.25 2.33
C GLY A 170 9.90 17.46 2.91
N LYS A 171 9.96 18.12 4.04
CA LYS A 171 11.22 18.40 4.76
C LYS A 171 11.88 17.15 5.31
N ARG A 172 11.05 16.23 5.84
CA ARG A 172 11.50 14.96 6.40
C ARG A 172 11.20 13.85 5.40
N PHE A 173 12.22 13.48 4.66
CA PHE A 173 12.09 12.39 3.70
C PHE A 173 12.03 11.05 4.42
N ASN A 174 10.95 10.33 4.18
CA ASN A 174 10.77 8.95 4.64
C ASN A 174 10.87 8.01 3.43
N ALA A 175 12.05 7.39 3.27
CA ALA A 175 12.31 6.49 2.15
C ALA A 175 11.34 5.31 2.08
N PHE A 176 10.95 4.76 3.23
CA PHE A 176 9.99 3.65 3.28
C PHE A 176 8.61 4.06 2.77
N ALA A 177 8.08 5.22 3.20
CA ALA A 177 6.79 5.70 2.72
C ALA A 177 6.82 6.00 1.21
N ALA A 178 7.89 6.67 0.75
CA ALA A 178 8.10 6.96 -0.67
C ALA A 178 8.16 5.68 -1.50
N GLU A 179 8.90 4.66 -1.04
CA GLU A 179 8.99 3.36 -1.71
C GLU A 179 7.64 2.67 -1.82
N GLN A 180 6.83 2.67 -0.75
CA GLN A 180 5.48 2.07 -0.81
C GLN A 180 4.56 2.79 -1.80
N TRP A 181 4.63 4.12 -1.89
CA TRP A 181 3.83 4.89 -2.84
C TRP A 181 4.26 4.64 -4.29
N LEU A 182 5.57 4.60 -4.55
CA LEU A 182 6.10 4.30 -5.88
C LEU A 182 5.71 2.88 -6.31
N ARG A 183 5.87 1.88 -5.44
CA ARG A 183 5.43 0.51 -5.74
C ARG A 183 3.94 0.43 -6.06
N ALA A 184 3.09 1.07 -5.25
CA ALA A 184 1.65 1.12 -5.49
C ALA A 184 1.28 1.83 -6.81
N ASP A 185 2.12 2.75 -7.29
CA ASP A 185 1.97 3.42 -8.60
C ASP A 185 2.60 2.61 -9.76
N GLY A 186 3.34 1.53 -9.45
CA GLY A 186 4.06 0.70 -10.43
C GLY A 186 5.33 1.38 -10.95
N ASP A 187 5.99 2.16 -10.11
CA ASP A 187 7.20 2.93 -10.44
C ASP A 187 8.42 2.27 -9.80
N ASP A 188 9.41 1.90 -10.63
CA ASP A 188 10.65 1.21 -10.22
C ASP A 188 11.77 2.17 -9.78
N ARG A 189 11.51 3.50 -9.74
CA ARG A 189 12.54 4.47 -9.36
C ARG A 189 12.96 4.30 -7.90
N ASP A 190 14.24 4.58 -7.64
CA ASP A 190 14.73 4.74 -6.28
C ASP A 190 13.98 5.88 -5.57
N PRO A 191 13.53 5.70 -4.32
CA PRO A 191 12.79 6.72 -3.58
C PRO A 191 13.51 8.07 -3.50
N ALA A 192 14.85 8.08 -3.43
CA ALA A 192 15.59 9.32 -3.39
C ALA A 192 15.55 10.10 -4.72
N SER A 193 15.44 9.38 -5.84
CA SER A 193 15.29 9.97 -7.18
C SER A 193 13.87 10.49 -7.48
N ALA A 194 12.91 10.11 -6.65
CA ALA A 194 11.52 10.58 -6.77
C ALA A 194 11.24 11.87 -6.00
N ARG A 195 12.26 12.51 -5.44
CA ARG A 195 12.09 13.85 -4.85
C ARG A 195 11.74 14.85 -5.95
N ASP A 196 10.76 15.70 -5.65
CA ASP A 196 10.36 16.76 -6.56
C ASP A 196 11.48 17.82 -6.70
N PRO A 197 12.09 17.98 -7.88
CA PRO A 197 13.16 18.98 -8.09
C PRO A 197 12.59 20.40 -8.15
N ASP A 198 11.31 20.56 -8.45
CA ASP A 198 10.65 21.85 -8.62
C ASP A 198 9.93 22.32 -7.34
N ALA A 199 9.88 21.48 -6.30
CA ALA A 199 9.31 21.85 -5.01
C ALA A 199 10.11 22.99 -4.36
N ARG A 200 9.40 24.04 -4.02
CA ARG A 200 10.00 25.19 -3.29
C ARG A 200 9.86 24.95 -1.80
N CYS A 201 10.97 24.68 -1.15
CA CYS A 201 11.02 24.47 0.29
C CYS A 201 11.81 25.58 0.98
N ASP A 202 11.26 26.09 2.09
CA ASP A 202 11.90 27.05 2.98
C ASP A 202 11.81 26.56 4.45
N PRO A 203 12.27 27.33 5.46
CA PRO A 203 12.10 26.96 6.86
C PRO A 203 10.66 26.77 7.31
N ALA A 204 9.69 27.43 6.69
CA ALA A 204 8.27 27.38 7.09
C ALA A 204 7.48 26.23 6.44
N GLY A 205 7.91 25.76 5.26
CA GLY A 205 7.21 24.66 4.58
C GLY A 205 7.76 24.32 3.21
N CYS A 206 6.96 23.57 2.44
CA CYS A 206 7.23 23.24 1.05
C CYS A 206 5.96 23.46 0.21
N ILE A 207 6.14 24.01 -0.99
CA ILE A 207 5.04 24.17 -1.96
C ILE A 207 5.36 23.33 -3.19
N ALA A 208 4.38 22.54 -3.62
CA ALA A 208 4.43 21.75 -4.85
C ALA A 208 3.27 22.10 -5.78
N ALA A 209 3.50 21.95 -7.08
CA ALA A 209 2.47 22.12 -8.07
C ALA A 209 1.62 20.84 -8.20
N LEU A 210 0.31 20.98 -8.13
CA LEU A 210 -0.64 19.94 -8.50
C LEU A 210 -1.02 20.08 -9.98
N PRO A 211 -1.58 19.03 -10.60
CA PRO A 211 -2.15 19.14 -11.92
C PRO A 211 -3.07 20.35 -12.06
N GLN A 212 -3.09 20.99 -13.23
CA GLN A 212 -3.91 22.15 -13.56
C GLN A 212 -3.52 23.45 -12.84
N GLY A 213 -2.26 23.59 -12.42
CA GLY A 213 -1.72 24.83 -11.86
C GLY A 213 -2.14 25.12 -10.41
N ARG A 214 -2.71 24.16 -9.71
CA ARG A 214 -3.05 24.29 -8.28
C ARG A 214 -1.82 24.06 -7.42
N LEU A 215 -1.88 24.58 -6.20
CA LEU A 215 -0.78 24.47 -5.25
C LEU A 215 -1.18 23.56 -4.09
N LEU A 216 -0.24 22.70 -3.70
CA LEU A 216 -0.26 21.96 -2.45
C LEU A 216 0.82 22.52 -1.54
N SER A 217 0.46 22.91 -0.32
CA SER A 217 1.41 23.37 0.68
C SER A 217 1.58 22.35 1.81
N VAL A 218 2.83 22.09 2.19
CA VAL A 218 3.21 21.31 3.38
C VAL A 218 3.74 22.28 4.41
N VAL A 219 2.90 22.68 5.36
CA VAL A 219 3.25 23.66 6.39
C VAL A 219 3.93 23.01 7.58
N THR A 220 5.13 23.49 7.92
CA THR A 220 5.92 23.00 9.06
C THR A 220 6.03 24.05 10.19
N ASP A 221 5.81 25.33 9.90
CA ASP A 221 5.78 26.40 10.87
C ASP A 221 4.44 27.17 10.82
N ARG A 222 3.98 27.64 11.98
CA ARG A 222 2.69 28.31 12.10
C ARG A 222 2.62 29.63 11.34
N SER A 223 3.74 30.29 11.10
CA SER A 223 3.81 31.56 10.38
C SER A 223 3.35 31.47 8.93
N ALA A 224 3.45 30.27 8.30
CA ALA A 224 3.04 30.07 6.92
C ALA A 224 1.52 29.87 6.74
N PHE A 225 0.77 29.58 7.81
CA PHE A 225 -0.66 29.29 7.66
C PHE A 225 -1.45 30.44 7.02
N GLU A 226 -1.19 31.68 7.38
CA GLU A 226 -1.96 32.83 6.88
C GLU A 226 -1.88 32.94 5.35
N GLU A 227 -0.68 32.85 4.79
CA GLU A 227 -0.47 32.91 3.34
C GLU A 227 -0.93 31.63 2.65
N ASP A 228 -0.55 30.47 3.17
CA ASP A 228 -0.80 29.18 2.52
C ASP A 228 -2.27 28.77 2.55
N CYS A 229 -3.00 29.14 3.61
CA CYS A 229 -4.45 28.91 3.68
C CYS A 229 -5.22 29.64 2.58
N ALA A 230 -4.77 30.84 2.20
CA ALA A 230 -5.43 31.64 1.16
C ALA A 230 -5.02 31.22 -0.26
N ARG A 231 -3.82 30.65 -0.46
CA ARG A 231 -3.24 30.38 -1.80
C ARG A 231 -3.27 28.94 -2.21
N ALA A 232 -3.15 27.99 -1.26
CA ALA A 232 -3.10 26.57 -1.57
C ALA A 232 -4.49 25.97 -1.77
N ALA A 233 -4.65 25.08 -2.74
CA ALA A 233 -5.86 24.28 -2.88
C ALA A 233 -5.92 23.17 -1.84
N VAL A 234 -4.74 22.61 -1.48
CA VAL A 234 -4.59 21.58 -0.44
C VAL A 234 -3.50 22.02 0.52
N LEU A 235 -3.79 21.94 1.81
CA LEU A 235 -2.85 22.25 2.88
C LEU A 235 -2.63 21.01 3.75
N VAL A 236 -1.38 20.64 3.94
CA VAL A 236 -0.95 19.50 4.75
C VAL A 236 -0.06 20.00 5.88
N SER A 237 -0.29 19.54 7.11
CA SER A 237 0.56 19.92 8.24
C SER A 237 0.54 18.90 9.36
N ALA A 238 1.69 18.72 10.01
CA ALA A 238 1.80 18.01 11.30
C ALA A 238 1.29 18.86 12.49
N LEU A 239 0.98 20.13 12.27
CA LEU A 239 0.40 21.05 13.23
C LEU A 239 -1.13 21.11 13.06
N THR A 240 -1.82 21.75 13.99
CA THR A 240 -3.25 22.05 13.84
C THR A 240 -3.41 23.35 13.06
N ALA A 241 -4.14 23.30 11.96
CA ALA A 241 -4.44 24.47 11.13
C ALA A 241 -5.49 25.37 11.78
N PRO A 242 -5.54 26.68 11.42
CA PRO A 242 -6.61 27.59 11.78
C PRO A 242 -7.97 27.12 11.24
N ALA A 243 -9.05 27.46 11.93
CA ALA A 243 -10.40 27.01 11.56
C ALA A 243 -10.96 27.72 10.32
N ASP A 244 -10.43 28.87 10.00
CA ASP A 244 -10.80 29.78 8.89
C ASP A 244 -9.99 29.53 7.60
N CYS A 245 -9.19 28.46 7.56
CA CYS A 245 -8.39 28.11 6.38
C CYS A 245 -9.29 27.73 5.19
N GLU A 246 -9.14 28.43 4.07
CA GLU A 246 -9.92 28.19 2.85
C GLU A 246 -9.50 26.94 2.08
N ALA A 247 -8.24 26.51 2.26
CA ALA A 247 -7.72 25.31 1.63
C ALA A 247 -8.40 24.03 2.13
N GLN A 248 -8.31 22.95 1.35
CA GLN A 248 -8.66 21.62 1.83
C GLN A 248 -7.58 21.10 2.79
N VAL A 249 -7.87 21.20 4.10
CA VAL A 249 -6.87 20.96 5.15
C VAL A 249 -6.73 19.48 5.50
N PHE A 250 -5.48 19.01 5.61
CA PHE A 250 -5.07 17.73 6.19
C PHE A 250 -4.09 18.01 7.33
N ASP A 251 -4.61 18.41 8.46
CA ASP A 251 -3.86 18.75 9.65
C ASP A 251 -3.71 17.56 10.61
N LYS A 252 -2.96 17.78 11.70
CA LYS A 252 -2.73 16.77 12.75
C LYS A 252 -4.04 16.12 13.24
N ARG A 253 -5.11 16.89 13.40
CA ARG A 253 -6.41 16.40 13.91
C ARG A 253 -7.06 15.48 12.89
N ARG A 254 -7.14 15.92 11.64
CA ARG A 254 -7.75 15.17 10.56
C ARG A 254 -6.96 13.88 10.28
N LEU A 255 -5.64 13.97 10.14
CA LEU A 255 -4.76 12.83 9.88
C LEU A 255 -4.76 11.79 11.02
N ALA A 256 -4.91 12.23 12.28
CA ALA A 256 -5.07 11.30 13.39
C ALA A 256 -6.33 10.44 13.28
N LEU A 257 -7.40 10.97 12.66
CA LEU A 257 -8.67 10.26 12.46
C LEU A 257 -8.68 9.43 11.18
N THR A 258 -8.13 9.97 10.09
CA THR A 258 -8.23 9.39 8.75
C THR A 258 -7.04 8.55 8.35
N GLY A 259 -5.89 8.69 9.03
CA GLY A 259 -4.63 8.11 8.59
C GLY A 259 -4.09 8.78 7.33
N ALA A 260 -3.44 8.02 6.45
CA ALA A 260 -3.02 8.51 5.14
C ALA A 260 -4.22 8.87 4.27
N ALA A 261 -4.02 9.80 3.35
CA ALA A 261 -5.07 10.24 2.43
C ALA A 261 -4.56 10.28 1.00
N GLY A 262 -5.34 9.70 0.08
CA GLY A 262 -5.16 9.84 -1.36
C GLY A 262 -6.15 10.84 -1.92
N LEU A 263 -5.69 11.71 -2.81
CA LEU A 263 -6.48 12.78 -3.42
C LEU A 263 -6.59 12.54 -4.92
N VAL A 264 -7.80 12.64 -5.45
CA VAL A 264 -8.09 12.56 -6.88
C VAL A 264 -8.93 13.79 -7.26
N TRP A 265 -8.52 14.49 -8.30
CA TRP A 265 -9.26 15.64 -8.82
C TRP A 265 -10.40 15.18 -9.73
N ASP A 266 -11.64 15.53 -9.42
CA ASP A 266 -12.83 15.15 -10.20
C ASP A 266 -13.26 16.21 -11.26
N GLY A 267 -12.47 17.27 -11.41
CA GLY A 267 -12.79 18.41 -12.27
C GLY A 267 -13.28 19.63 -11.49
N SER A 268 -13.81 19.46 -10.28
CA SER A 268 -14.36 20.53 -9.44
C SER A 268 -13.74 20.57 -8.03
N ARG A 269 -13.42 19.41 -7.45
CA ARG A 269 -12.89 19.25 -6.09
C ARG A 269 -11.99 18.04 -6.00
N PHE A 270 -11.22 17.95 -4.92
CA PHE A 270 -10.47 16.74 -4.60
C PHE A 270 -11.36 15.73 -3.87
N LEU A 271 -11.56 14.56 -4.49
CA LEU A 271 -12.10 13.38 -3.83
C LEU A 271 -11.02 12.79 -2.92
N VAL A 272 -11.40 12.40 -1.72
CA VAL A 272 -10.47 11.92 -0.69
C VAL A 272 -10.75 10.46 -0.40
N ALA A 273 -9.74 9.62 -0.63
CA ALA A 273 -9.70 8.25 -0.13
C ALA A 273 -8.80 8.22 1.11
N THR A 274 -9.23 7.56 2.18
CA THR A 274 -8.49 7.47 3.44
C THR A 274 -8.24 6.01 3.79
N ASP A 275 -7.11 5.72 4.46
CA ASP A 275 -6.76 4.35 4.88
C ASP A 275 -7.59 3.89 6.08
N ARG A 276 -8.19 4.82 6.84
CA ARG A 276 -9.11 4.53 7.94
C ARG A 276 -10.51 4.99 7.60
N SER A 277 -11.46 4.06 7.62
CA SER A 277 -12.87 4.43 7.54
C SER A 277 -13.39 4.81 8.92
N ALA A 278 -14.39 5.70 8.98
CA ALA A 278 -15.04 6.11 10.24
C ALA A 278 -15.72 4.94 10.98
N VAL A 279 -15.84 3.78 10.34
CA VAL A 279 -16.52 2.56 10.85
C VAL A 279 -15.51 1.56 11.44
N GLU A 280 -14.21 1.72 11.15
CA GLU A 280 -13.19 0.77 11.59
C GLU A 280 -12.54 1.14 12.93
N ASP A 281 -13.35 1.31 13.97
CA ASP A 281 -12.84 1.40 15.35
C ASP A 281 -12.56 -0.01 15.87
N ARG A 282 -11.34 -0.49 15.64
CA ARG A 282 -10.89 -1.80 16.11
C ARG A 282 -10.14 -1.66 17.44
N PRO A 283 -10.20 -2.66 18.35
CA PRO A 283 -9.55 -2.59 19.67
C PRO A 283 -8.04 -2.32 19.63
N TRP A 284 -7.38 -2.65 18.51
CA TRP A 284 -5.95 -2.44 18.29
C TRP A 284 -5.62 -1.20 17.44
N SER A 285 -6.62 -0.48 16.93
CA SER A 285 -6.38 0.79 16.25
C SER A 285 -6.16 1.88 17.29
N SER A 286 -5.04 2.60 17.21
CA SER A 286 -4.74 3.76 18.05
C SER A 286 -5.54 5.01 17.68
N THR A 287 -6.81 4.84 17.25
CA THR A 287 -7.65 5.96 16.84
C THR A 287 -8.03 6.77 18.08
N PRO A 288 -7.77 8.08 18.13
CA PRO A 288 -8.26 8.93 19.21
C PRO A 288 -9.79 8.80 19.27
N LYS A 289 -10.37 8.58 20.44
CA LYS A 289 -11.82 8.57 20.61
C LYS A 289 -12.36 9.88 20.05
N ARG A 290 -13.27 9.77 19.09
CA ARG A 290 -13.93 10.91 18.46
C ARG A 290 -14.63 11.73 19.54
N ALA A 291 -14.25 13.00 19.68
CA ALA A 291 -15.02 13.90 20.54
C ALA A 291 -16.45 14.01 19.96
N PRO A 292 -17.50 14.07 20.83
CA PRO A 292 -18.90 14.08 20.37
C PRO A 292 -19.25 15.18 19.36
N ASN A 293 -18.40 16.23 19.25
CA ASN A 293 -18.61 17.39 18.38
C ASN A 293 -17.72 17.44 17.13
N ASP A 294 -16.82 16.48 16.91
CA ASP A 294 -16.02 16.42 15.69
C ASP A 294 -16.86 15.81 14.54
N ARG A 295 -17.83 16.58 14.06
CA ARG A 295 -18.38 16.32 12.73
C ARG A 295 -17.27 16.63 11.75
N ILE A 296 -16.73 15.58 11.09
CA ILE A 296 -15.99 15.78 9.85
C ILE A 296 -16.97 16.49 8.94
N VAL A 297 -16.72 17.77 8.64
CA VAL A 297 -17.46 18.47 7.60
C VAL A 297 -17.02 17.80 6.31
N GLY A 298 -17.73 16.72 5.95
CA GLY A 298 -17.70 16.20 4.60
C GLY A 298 -18.12 17.32 3.65
N PRO A 299 -17.66 17.33 2.38
CA PRO A 299 -18.16 18.30 1.42
C PRO A 299 -19.69 18.25 1.49
N ARG A 300 -20.32 19.40 1.74
CA ARG A 300 -21.77 19.53 1.76
C ARG A 300 -22.27 18.98 0.42
N SER A 301 -22.84 17.79 0.43
CA SER A 301 -23.69 17.33 -0.65
C SER A 301 -24.75 18.40 -0.78
N GLY A 302 -24.84 19.04 -1.97
CA GLY A 302 -25.82 20.08 -2.23
C GLY A 302 -27.19 19.57 -1.80
N GLY A 303 -27.70 20.12 -0.71
CA GLY A 303 -28.98 19.77 -0.16
C GLY A 303 -30.07 20.16 -1.17
N ARG A 304 -30.83 19.19 -1.57
CA ARG A 304 -32.18 19.40 -2.05
C ARG A 304 -32.89 20.15 -0.93
N PRO A 305 -33.62 21.25 -1.20
CA PRO A 305 -34.39 21.89 -0.16
C PRO A 305 -35.43 20.88 0.36
N ASP A 306 -35.33 20.55 1.64
CA ASP A 306 -36.28 19.71 2.34
C ASP A 306 -37.64 20.38 2.19
N ALA A 307 -38.58 19.69 1.57
CA ALA A 307 -40.00 20.04 1.62
C ALA A 307 -40.42 19.97 3.09
N ASP A 308 -40.88 21.10 3.61
CA ASP A 308 -41.48 21.26 4.93
C ASP A 308 -42.58 20.20 5.13
N PRO A 309 -42.55 19.38 6.19
CA PRO A 309 -43.70 18.54 6.50
C PRO A 309 -44.83 19.46 7.00
N ALA A 310 -45.94 19.45 6.26
CA ALA A 310 -47.14 20.15 6.57
C ALA A 310 -47.56 19.92 8.02
N ASP A 311 -47.75 21.05 8.74
CA ASP A 311 -48.34 21.13 10.09
C ASP A 311 -49.81 20.62 10.07
N PRO A 312 -50.19 19.62 10.86
CA PRO A 312 -51.56 19.07 10.84
C PRO A 312 -52.55 19.81 11.74
N SER A 313 -52.30 21.09 12.10
CA SER A 313 -53.14 21.82 13.05
C SER A 313 -54.02 22.93 12.44
N THR A 314 -54.53 22.78 11.20
CA THR A 314 -55.57 23.64 10.68
C THR A 314 -56.61 22.83 9.94
N SER A 315 -57.66 22.41 10.66
CA SER A 315 -58.98 22.10 10.10
C SER A 315 -60.05 22.75 10.95
N PRO A 316 -61.05 23.40 10.32
CA PRO A 316 -62.14 24.07 11.03
C PRO A 316 -63.15 23.10 11.66
#